data_a2de835c90290e54ad1728c265e9fd03
#
_entry.id   a2de835c90290e54ad1728c265e9fd03
#
_cell.length_a   1.000
_cell.length_b   1.000
_cell.length_c   1.000
_cell.angle_alpha   90.00
_cell.angle_beta   90.00
_cell.angle_gamma   90.00
#
_symmetry.space_group_name_H-M   'P 1'
#
loop_
_entity.id
_entity.type
_entity.pdbx_description
1 polymer ?
#
loop_
_entity_poly.entity_id
_entity_poly.type
_entity_poly.pdbx_seq_one_letter_code
_entity_poly.pdbx_strand_id
1 'polypeptide(L)'
;MVDKLNKLEEIIASCLLITTSLIVFMQVVLRYGFGFTLAWIEESARYMIVWFVFLGASIGVREQAHPAMDTLLQIAPKPIKRILRIVITIICMAFCVIIIKSGANAVISTYNLGSTSPAMRMPLFIPYIAVPVGLGLMFIRYASQLKDLVKGEAE
;
A
#
# COMPACT_ATOMS: atom_id res chain seq x y z
N MET A 1 -18.23 12.34 0.42
CA MET A 1 -17.54 11.71 1.56
C MET A 1 -16.30 10.94 1.10
N VAL A 2 -16.40 10.21 -0.01
CA VAL A 2 -15.29 9.45 -0.63
C VAL A 2 -14.14 10.39 -1.02
N ASP A 3 -14.41 11.56 -1.60
CA ASP A 3 -13.37 12.50 -2.03
C ASP A 3 -12.53 13.05 -0.89
N LYS A 4 -13.15 13.25 0.28
CA LYS A 4 -12.41 13.68 1.49
C LYS A 4 -11.49 12.60 2.00
N LEU A 5 -11.91 11.34 1.96
CA LEU A 5 -11.08 10.19 2.35
C LEU A 5 -9.92 10.01 1.38
N ASN A 6 -10.17 10.12 0.08
CA ASN A 6 -9.13 10.03 -0.96
C ASN A 6 -8.06 11.12 -0.77
N LYS A 7 -8.50 12.37 -0.55
CA LYS A 7 -7.60 13.49 -0.30
C LYS A 7 -6.78 13.33 0.99
N LEU A 8 -7.40 12.80 2.03
CA LEU A 8 -6.70 12.50 3.29
C LEU A 8 -5.61 11.43 3.09
N GLU A 9 -5.92 10.37 2.36
CA GLU A 9 -4.99 9.29 2.04
C GLU A 9 -3.78 9.81 1.23
N GLU A 10 -4.02 10.67 0.23
CA GLU A 10 -2.95 11.32 -0.54
C GLU A 10 -2.06 12.20 0.33
N ILE A 11 -2.65 12.99 1.22
CA ILE A 11 -1.90 13.86 2.13
C ILE A 11 -1.04 13.01 3.06
N ILE A 12 -1.60 11.96 3.65
CA ILE A 12 -0.86 11.05 4.56
C ILE A 12 0.28 10.36 3.81
N ALA A 13 0.02 9.81 2.62
CA ALA A 13 1.05 9.15 1.82
C ALA A 13 2.17 10.11 1.42
N SER A 14 1.83 11.34 1.00
CA SER A 14 2.81 12.36 0.64
C SER A 14 3.64 12.81 1.85
N CYS A 15 3.01 13.01 3.01
CA CYS A 15 3.72 13.35 4.24
C CYS A 15 4.67 12.23 4.67
N LEU A 16 4.24 10.96 4.58
CA LEU A 16 5.09 9.81 4.89
C LEU A 16 6.30 9.74 3.95
N LEU A 17 6.09 9.93 2.65
CA LEU A 17 7.18 9.94 1.67
C LEU A 17 8.20 11.04 1.95
N ILE A 18 7.73 12.29 2.13
CA ILE A 18 8.61 13.44 2.39
C ILE A 18 9.38 13.21 3.69
N THR A 19 8.70 12.85 4.76
CA THR A 19 9.31 12.63 6.08
C THR A 19 10.33 11.51 6.03
N THR A 20 10.00 10.40 5.38
CA THR A 20 10.93 9.27 5.21
C THR A 20 12.17 9.68 4.42
N SER A 21 12.00 10.41 3.32
CA SER A 21 13.12 10.89 2.50
C SER A 21 14.05 11.82 3.28
N LEU A 22 13.49 12.72 4.08
CA LEU A 22 14.26 13.63 4.93
C LEU A 22 15.03 12.87 6.03
N ILE A 23 14.36 11.91 6.68
CA ILE A 23 14.97 11.11 7.74
C ILE A 23 16.11 10.25 7.18
N VAL A 24 15.90 9.59 6.04
CA VAL A 24 16.94 8.77 5.39
C VAL A 24 18.10 9.65 4.91
N PHE A 25 17.80 10.81 4.33
CA PHE A 25 18.84 11.76 3.93
C PHE A 25 19.68 12.23 5.13
N MET A 26 19.01 12.61 6.23
CA MET A 26 19.70 13.01 7.46
C MET A 26 20.61 11.89 8.00
N GLN A 27 20.14 10.65 7.96
CA GLN A 27 20.93 9.50 8.40
C GLN A 27 22.19 9.30 7.52
N VAL A 28 22.07 9.45 6.22
CA VAL A 28 23.22 9.38 5.30
C VAL A 28 24.24 10.44 5.65
N VAL A 29 23.81 11.68 5.88
CA VAL A 29 24.69 12.78 6.27
C VAL A 29 25.39 12.50 7.62
N LEU A 30 24.65 12.05 8.62
CA LEU A 30 25.20 11.70 9.94
C LEU A 30 26.22 10.56 9.85
N ARG A 31 25.92 9.54 9.06
CA ARG A 31 26.78 8.36 8.92
C ARG A 31 28.09 8.69 8.21
N TYR A 32 28.02 9.39 7.09
CA TYR A 32 29.20 9.66 6.25
C TYR A 32 29.93 10.95 6.64
N GLY A 33 29.21 11.95 7.18
CA GLY A 33 29.82 13.23 7.60
C GLY A 33 30.40 13.17 9.01
N PHE A 34 29.72 12.46 9.91
CA PHE A 34 30.05 12.46 11.35
C PHE A 34 30.42 11.08 11.90
N GLY A 35 30.34 10.02 11.11
CA GLY A 35 30.61 8.64 11.55
C GLY A 35 29.59 8.11 12.58
N PHE A 36 28.42 8.71 12.69
CA PHE A 36 27.42 8.43 13.72
C PHE A 36 26.19 7.80 13.11
N THR A 37 25.75 6.67 13.66
CA THR A 37 24.54 5.95 13.20
C THR A 37 23.52 5.80 14.34
N LEU A 38 22.28 6.15 14.05
CA LEU A 38 21.16 6.02 14.97
C LEU A 38 20.23 4.89 14.51
N ALA A 39 20.28 3.75 15.18
CA ALA A 39 19.49 2.56 14.77
C ALA A 39 17.97 2.81 14.74
N TRP A 40 17.45 3.68 15.61
CA TRP A 40 16.02 4.03 15.63
C TRP A 40 15.58 4.81 14.41
N ILE A 41 16.48 5.56 13.76
CA ILE A 41 16.18 6.28 12.52
C ILE A 41 15.94 5.30 11.36
N GLU A 42 16.81 4.28 11.22
CA GLU A 42 16.63 3.24 10.19
C GLU A 42 15.32 2.47 10.39
N GLU A 43 15.00 2.21 11.64
CA GLU A 43 13.79 1.46 11.98
C GLU A 43 12.54 2.29 11.70
N SER A 44 12.52 3.56 12.10
CA SER A 44 11.39 4.46 11.83
C SER A 44 11.15 4.67 10.33
N ALA A 45 12.22 4.85 9.55
CA ALA A 45 12.13 4.97 8.10
C ALA A 45 11.51 3.72 7.47
N ARG A 46 11.91 2.53 7.91
CA ARG A 46 11.34 1.26 7.43
C ARG A 46 9.83 1.15 7.69
N TYR A 47 9.37 1.55 8.88
CA TYR A 47 7.95 1.51 9.22
C TYR A 47 7.13 2.53 8.43
N MET A 48 7.66 3.74 8.23
CA MET A 48 7.03 4.75 7.39
C MET A 48 6.92 4.31 5.93
N ILE A 49 7.98 3.65 5.39
CA ILE A 49 7.96 3.10 4.03
C ILE A 49 6.86 2.05 3.88
N VAL A 50 6.69 1.15 4.86
CA VAL A 50 5.63 0.14 4.81
C VAL A 50 4.25 0.80 4.70
N TRP A 51 3.93 1.75 5.55
CA TRP A 51 2.68 2.50 5.48
C TRP A 51 2.52 3.25 4.15
N PHE A 52 3.57 3.95 3.71
CA PHE A 52 3.55 4.66 2.42
C PHE A 52 3.28 3.73 1.24
N VAL A 53 3.93 2.57 1.19
CA VAL A 53 3.78 1.62 0.07
C VAL A 53 2.34 1.09 -0.01
N PHE A 54 1.74 0.69 1.11
CA PHE A 54 0.37 0.16 1.11
C PHE A 54 -0.69 1.23 0.82
N LEU A 55 -0.53 2.45 1.34
CA LEU A 55 -1.40 3.58 1.00
C LEU A 55 -1.21 3.99 -0.46
N GLY A 56 0.03 4.10 -0.93
CA GLY A 56 0.35 4.42 -2.32
C GLY A 56 -0.17 3.38 -3.30
N ALA A 57 -0.09 2.09 -2.97
CA ALA A 57 -0.67 1.03 -3.78
C ALA A 57 -2.20 1.16 -3.88
N SER A 58 -2.88 1.52 -2.80
CA SER A 58 -4.31 1.80 -2.81
C SER A 58 -4.65 3.00 -3.72
N ILE A 59 -3.88 4.09 -3.65
CA ILE A 59 -4.03 5.24 -4.55
C ILE A 59 -3.80 4.82 -6.01
N GLY A 60 -2.77 4.00 -6.28
CA GLY A 60 -2.47 3.47 -7.62
C GLY A 60 -3.63 2.67 -8.24
N VAL A 61 -4.33 1.87 -7.44
CA VAL A 61 -5.55 1.17 -7.90
C VAL A 61 -6.64 2.17 -8.30
N ARG A 62 -6.83 3.23 -7.53
CA ARG A 62 -7.83 4.27 -7.83
C ARG A 62 -7.53 5.00 -9.14
N GLU A 63 -6.27 5.37 -9.34
CA GLU A 63 -5.83 6.11 -10.55
C GLU A 63 -5.69 5.19 -11.77
N GLN A 64 -6.05 3.90 -11.64
CA GLN A 64 -5.86 2.89 -12.69
C GLN A 64 -4.43 2.84 -13.22
N ALA A 65 -3.46 3.25 -12.41
CA ALA A 65 -2.04 3.33 -12.75
C ALA A 65 -1.37 1.95 -12.72
N HIS A 66 -1.88 1.00 -13.51
CA HIS A 66 -1.23 -0.30 -13.74
C HIS A 66 -0.62 -0.35 -15.14
N PRO A 67 0.63 0.12 -15.34
CA PRO A 67 1.26 0.25 -16.65
C PRO A 67 1.28 -1.06 -17.46
N ALA A 68 1.45 -2.20 -16.77
CA ALA A 68 1.43 -3.52 -17.42
C ALA A 68 0.04 -3.88 -17.96
N MET A 69 -1.03 -3.47 -17.27
CA MET A 69 -2.40 -3.68 -17.69
C MET A 69 -2.75 -2.80 -18.88
N ASP A 70 -2.33 -1.53 -18.86
CA ASP A 70 -2.61 -0.59 -19.93
C ASP A 70 -1.94 -0.99 -21.24
N THR A 71 -0.70 -1.48 -21.18
CA THR A 71 0.03 -1.97 -22.35
C THR A 71 -0.66 -3.19 -22.98
N LEU A 72 -1.09 -4.16 -22.15
CA LEU A 72 -1.80 -5.34 -22.63
C LEU A 72 -3.18 -4.99 -23.21
N LEU A 73 -3.86 -4.04 -22.60
CA LEU A 73 -5.17 -3.57 -23.05
C LEU A 73 -5.10 -2.72 -24.32
N GLN A 74 -3.98 -2.06 -24.63
CA GLN A 74 -3.83 -1.30 -25.87
C GLN A 74 -3.85 -2.20 -27.11
N ILE A 75 -3.35 -3.43 -27.01
CA ILE A 75 -3.22 -4.39 -28.13
C ILE A 75 -4.52 -5.20 -28.32
N ALA A 76 -5.39 -5.29 -27.30
CA ALA A 76 -6.57 -6.14 -27.34
C ALA A 76 -7.78 -5.44 -28.01
N PRO A 77 -8.60 -6.16 -28.84
CA PRO A 77 -9.86 -5.63 -29.38
C PRO A 77 -10.87 -5.34 -28.27
N LYS A 78 -11.75 -4.34 -28.50
CA LYS A 78 -12.70 -3.80 -27.50
C LYS A 78 -13.44 -4.86 -26.64
N PRO A 79 -14.06 -5.93 -27.20
CA PRO A 79 -14.78 -6.90 -26.39
C PRO A 79 -13.84 -7.70 -25.46
N ILE A 80 -12.62 -7.97 -25.91
CA ILE A 80 -11.62 -8.73 -25.15
C ILE A 80 -11.08 -7.87 -24.00
N LYS A 81 -10.93 -6.55 -24.18
CA LYS A 81 -10.51 -5.62 -23.14
C LYS A 81 -11.37 -5.73 -21.88
N ARG A 82 -12.69 -5.73 -22.05
CA ARG A 82 -13.63 -5.77 -20.92
C ARG A 82 -13.49 -7.08 -20.14
N ILE A 83 -13.45 -8.21 -20.85
CA ILE A 83 -13.31 -9.52 -20.23
C ILE A 83 -11.97 -9.60 -19.46
N LEU A 84 -10.88 -9.15 -20.10
CA LEU A 84 -9.56 -9.16 -19.51
C LEU A 84 -9.50 -8.28 -18.24
N ARG A 85 -10.08 -7.08 -18.26
CA ARG A 85 -10.17 -6.22 -17.06
C ARG A 85 -10.93 -6.92 -15.93
N ILE A 86 -12.07 -7.54 -16.22
CA ILE A 86 -12.86 -8.26 -15.21
C ILE A 86 -12.03 -9.40 -14.59
N VAL A 87 -11.39 -10.22 -15.43
CA VAL A 87 -10.58 -11.35 -14.96
C VAL A 87 -9.44 -10.87 -14.07
N ILE A 88 -8.69 -9.85 -14.51
CA ILE A 88 -7.58 -9.30 -13.72
C ILE A 88 -8.08 -8.71 -12.40
N THR A 89 -9.17 -7.96 -12.41
CA THR A 89 -9.75 -7.39 -11.19
C THR A 89 -10.16 -8.47 -10.20
N ILE A 90 -10.74 -9.58 -10.66
CA ILE A 90 -11.10 -10.73 -9.81
C ILE A 90 -9.85 -11.38 -9.22
N ILE A 91 -8.80 -11.57 -10.02
CA ILE A 91 -7.52 -12.13 -9.53
C ILE A 91 -6.91 -11.21 -8.46
N CYS A 92 -6.88 -9.90 -8.68
CA CYS A 92 -6.40 -8.94 -7.71
C CYS A 92 -7.23 -8.94 -6.41
N MET A 93 -8.55 -9.04 -6.51
CA MET A 93 -9.42 -9.17 -5.34
C MET A 93 -9.15 -10.45 -4.54
N ALA A 94 -9.01 -11.59 -5.22
CA ALA A 94 -8.67 -12.86 -4.58
C ALA A 94 -7.32 -12.78 -3.86
N PHE A 95 -6.32 -12.19 -4.50
CA PHE A 95 -5.01 -11.93 -3.92
C PHE A 95 -5.12 -11.05 -2.66
N CYS A 96 -5.88 -9.94 -2.71
CA CYS A 96 -6.11 -9.08 -1.55
C CYS A 96 -6.69 -9.87 -0.36
N VAL A 97 -7.71 -10.70 -0.60
CA VAL A 97 -8.34 -11.51 0.47
C VAL A 97 -7.35 -12.45 1.13
N ILE A 98 -6.54 -13.16 0.33
CA ILE A 98 -5.53 -14.10 0.84
C ILE A 98 -4.51 -13.37 1.73
N ILE A 99 -4.00 -12.24 1.25
CA ILE A 99 -2.97 -11.49 1.97
C ILE A 99 -3.56 -10.76 3.20
N ILE A 100 -4.79 -10.24 3.13
CA ILE A 100 -5.48 -9.67 4.30
C ILE A 100 -5.58 -10.71 5.41
N LYS A 101 -6.00 -11.94 5.09
CA LYS A 101 -6.08 -13.03 6.08
C LYS A 101 -4.71 -13.34 6.69
N SER A 102 -3.68 -13.48 5.88
CA SER A 102 -2.31 -13.74 6.34
C SER A 102 -1.75 -12.58 7.17
N GLY A 103 -1.97 -11.35 6.72
CA GLY A 103 -1.56 -10.13 7.42
C GLY A 103 -2.27 -9.96 8.77
N ALA A 104 -3.58 -10.22 8.82
CA ALA A 104 -4.35 -10.20 10.07
C ALA A 104 -3.82 -11.22 11.08
N ASN A 105 -3.52 -12.44 10.63
CA ASN A 105 -2.92 -13.47 11.48
C ASN A 105 -1.54 -13.02 12.01
N ALA A 106 -0.72 -12.39 11.17
CA ALA A 106 0.58 -11.86 11.58
C ALA A 106 0.44 -10.75 12.64
N VAL A 107 -0.54 -9.84 12.48
CA VAL A 107 -0.85 -8.80 13.47
C VAL A 107 -1.25 -9.42 14.80
N ILE A 108 -2.19 -10.37 14.79
CA ILE A 108 -2.68 -11.05 16.01
C ILE A 108 -1.53 -11.81 16.70
N SER A 109 -0.73 -12.54 15.94
CA SER A 109 0.41 -13.28 16.47
C SER A 109 1.44 -12.34 17.13
N THR A 110 1.80 -11.26 16.44
CA THR A 110 2.76 -10.26 16.93
C THR A 110 2.23 -9.54 18.17
N TYR A 111 0.93 -9.26 18.23
CA TYR A 111 0.28 -8.67 19.39
C TYR A 111 0.29 -9.62 20.60
N ASN A 112 -0.08 -10.88 20.40
CA ASN A 112 -0.12 -11.89 21.47
C ASN A 112 1.26 -12.22 22.03
N LEU A 113 2.30 -12.16 21.18
CA LEU A 113 3.69 -12.36 21.60
C LEU A 113 4.29 -11.14 22.32
N GLY A 114 3.59 -10.00 22.34
CA GLY A 114 4.11 -8.75 22.90
C GLY A 114 5.42 -8.29 22.25
N SER A 115 5.62 -8.63 20.96
CA SER A 115 6.87 -8.36 20.26
C SER A 115 7.09 -6.86 20.09
N THR A 116 8.27 -6.40 20.48
CA THR A 116 8.70 -5.01 20.35
C THR A 116 9.88 -4.89 19.40
N SER A 117 10.01 -3.72 18.79
CA SER A 117 11.11 -3.42 17.90
C SER A 117 12.43 -3.25 18.68
N PRO A 118 13.57 -3.66 18.13
CA PRO A 118 14.84 -3.68 18.85
C PRO A 118 15.38 -2.28 19.17
N ALA A 119 15.22 -1.29 18.30
CA ALA A 119 15.78 0.05 18.49
C ALA A 119 14.78 1.03 19.11
N MET A 120 13.54 1.07 18.62
CA MET A 120 12.50 1.99 19.10
C MET A 120 11.70 1.43 20.28
N ARG A 121 11.77 0.12 20.55
CA ARG A 121 10.92 -0.60 21.53
C ARG A 121 9.41 -0.38 21.30
N MET A 122 9.05 -0.05 20.08
CA MET A 122 7.66 0.14 19.66
C MET A 122 7.01 -1.23 19.40
N PRO A 123 5.71 -1.40 19.71
CA PRO A 123 5.01 -2.64 19.40
C PRO A 123 5.03 -2.94 17.89
N LEU A 124 5.52 -4.12 17.49
CA LEU A 124 5.67 -4.49 16.08
C LEU A 124 4.34 -4.68 15.35
N PHE A 125 3.22 -4.86 16.04
CA PHE A 125 1.92 -4.97 15.37
C PHE A 125 1.52 -3.68 14.63
N ILE A 126 2.06 -2.49 15.02
CA ILE A 126 1.73 -1.20 14.39
C ILE A 126 2.12 -1.15 12.90
N PRO A 127 3.37 -1.43 12.50
CA PRO A 127 3.71 -1.52 11.08
C PRO A 127 3.02 -2.70 10.36
N TYR A 128 2.73 -3.80 11.05
CA TYR A 128 2.04 -4.95 10.45
C TYR A 128 0.58 -4.64 10.09
N ILE A 129 -0.11 -3.76 10.83
CA ILE A 129 -1.49 -3.32 10.51
C ILE A 129 -1.57 -2.62 9.15
N ALA A 130 -0.49 -2.00 8.67
CA ALA A 130 -0.47 -1.35 7.36
C ALA A 130 -0.87 -2.31 6.22
N VAL A 131 -0.49 -3.59 6.33
CA VAL A 131 -0.78 -4.63 5.34
C VAL A 131 -2.30 -4.87 5.19
N PRO A 132 -3.04 -5.31 6.23
CA PRO A 132 -4.47 -5.54 6.10
C PRO A 132 -5.27 -4.26 5.84
N VAL A 133 -4.84 -3.11 6.36
CA VAL A 133 -5.52 -1.82 6.11
C VAL A 133 -5.37 -1.40 4.65
N GLY A 134 -4.15 -1.35 4.11
CA GLY A 134 -3.90 -0.94 2.73
C GLY A 134 -4.56 -1.89 1.72
N LEU A 135 -4.43 -3.20 1.93
CA LEU A 135 -5.11 -4.19 1.07
C LEU A 135 -6.63 -4.16 1.20
N GLY A 136 -7.16 -3.82 2.37
CA GLY A 136 -8.59 -3.58 2.56
C GLY A 136 -9.10 -2.42 1.72
N LEU A 137 -8.37 -1.30 1.70
CA LEU A 137 -8.66 -0.16 0.84
C LEU A 137 -8.58 -0.53 -0.65
N MET A 138 -7.53 -1.27 -1.06
CA MET A 138 -7.40 -1.78 -2.42
C MET A 138 -8.58 -2.67 -2.82
N PHE A 139 -8.98 -3.58 -1.94
CA PHE A 139 -10.12 -4.49 -2.18
C PHE A 139 -11.41 -3.72 -2.42
N ILE A 140 -11.72 -2.71 -1.61
CA ILE A 140 -12.90 -1.86 -1.77
C ILE A 140 -12.87 -1.16 -3.13
N ARG A 141 -11.71 -0.68 -3.57
CA ARG A 141 -11.54 0.00 -4.87
C ARG A 141 -11.70 -0.95 -6.04
N TYR A 142 -11.10 -2.15 -5.98
CA TYR A 142 -11.33 -3.19 -6.99
C TYR A 142 -12.81 -3.60 -7.06
N ALA A 143 -13.49 -3.72 -5.92
CA ALA A 143 -14.90 -4.02 -5.90
C ALA A 143 -15.76 -2.93 -6.56
N SER A 144 -15.40 -1.66 -6.39
CA SER A 144 -16.05 -0.53 -7.07
C SER A 144 -15.78 -0.58 -8.57
N GLN A 145 -14.54 -0.77 -9.00
CA GLN A 145 -14.18 -0.92 -10.40
C GLN A 145 -14.90 -2.09 -11.08
N LEU A 146 -15.02 -3.22 -10.39
CA LEU A 146 -15.74 -4.38 -10.91
C LEU A 146 -17.23 -4.08 -11.15
N LYS A 147 -17.87 -3.33 -10.25
CA LYS A 147 -19.27 -2.89 -10.42
C LYS A 147 -19.43 -2.02 -11.66
N ASP A 148 -18.53 -1.06 -11.87
CA ASP A 148 -18.59 -0.12 -13.01
C ASP A 148 -18.33 -0.86 -14.33
N LEU A 149 -17.40 -1.82 -14.34
CA LEU A 149 -17.13 -2.69 -15.48
C LEU A 149 -18.33 -3.58 -15.85
N VAL A 150 -19.04 -4.15 -14.85
CA VAL A 150 -20.20 -5.00 -15.07
C VAL A 150 -21.39 -4.19 -15.58
N LYS A 151 -21.58 -2.96 -15.08
CA LYS A 151 -22.66 -2.07 -15.53
C LYS A 151 -22.43 -1.47 -16.91
N GLY A 152 -21.21 -1.52 -17.45
CA GLY A 152 -20.87 -0.93 -18.73
C GLY A 152 -20.66 0.58 -18.71
N GLU A 153 -20.51 1.17 -17.52
CA GLU A 153 -20.28 2.60 -17.31
C GLU A 153 -18.80 3.00 -17.43
N ALA A 154 -17.91 2.03 -17.64
CA ALA A 154 -16.46 2.25 -17.72
C ALA A 154 -15.95 2.12 -19.17
N GLU A 155 -16.43 2.97 -20.09
CA GLU A 155 -15.83 3.21 -21.41
C GLU A 155 -15.13 4.58 -21.48
#